data_73c6cfa592dac9929651e8b22b6e9e28
#
_entry.id   73c6cfa592dac9929651e8b22b6e9e28
#
_cell.length_a   1.000
_cell.length_b   1.000
_cell.length_c   1.000
_cell.angle_alpha   90.00
_cell.angle_beta   90.00
_cell.angle_gamma   90.00
#
_symmetry.space_group_name_H-M   'P 1'
#
loop_
_entity.id
_entity.type
_entity.pdbx_description
1 polymer ?
#
loop_
_entity_poly.entity_id
_entity_poly.type
_entity_poly.pdbx_seq_one_letter_code
_entity_poly.pdbx_strand_id
1 'polypeptide(L)'
;MTAVTAQTYPAKSIRIVTGSAGGGQDIATRIIAQGISRSMGQPVVVENRGGSGLVAAEIVAQAPPEGYTLLMTASPHWILPLLQDHVPYDPIKDFSPVTMALRLPNILVVHPSLPVHTVRDLIDLAKAKPGVLNYGSSGTGATTHLSAELFKAMAGVNIVRISYKGGGPTLNALLGGEVQLWFPNVASGMPQVKAGKIRALGVTSAEPSMLLPGLPAVAATVPGYDAVSMIGVFVRAGTPAVIINSLNQEIVRVLSGADARERLVSSGVEVVGSSPQEFGAAVKLEMTKWAKVIKDANIRAEKE
;
A
#
# COMPACT_ATOMS: atom_id res chain seq x y z
N MET A 1 43.01 -21.83 -18.84
CA MET A 1 42.02 -20.78 -18.50
C MET A 1 40.65 -21.37 -18.74
N THR A 2 40.01 -21.85 -17.70
CA THR A 2 38.63 -22.33 -17.76
C THR A 2 37.72 -21.10 -17.81
N ALA A 3 37.04 -20.90 -18.94
CA ALA A 3 35.99 -19.90 -19.07
C ALA A 3 34.88 -20.26 -18.04
N VAL A 4 34.76 -19.48 -16.99
CA VAL A 4 33.57 -19.51 -16.12
C VAL A 4 32.44 -19.01 -17.00
N THR A 5 31.67 -19.94 -17.55
CA THR A 5 30.37 -19.61 -18.17
C THR A 5 29.55 -18.93 -17.10
N ALA A 6 29.30 -17.62 -17.25
CA ALA A 6 28.35 -16.87 -16.43
C ALA A 6 27.03 -17.65 -16.48
N GLN A 7 26.62 -18.24 -15.36
CA GLN A 7 25.35 -18.92 -15.29
C GLN A 7 24.27 -17.89 -15.65
N THR A 8 23.52 -18.18 -16.72
CA THR A 8 22.41 -17.33 -17.14
C THR A 8 21.36 -17.33 -16.05
N TYR A 9 21.13 -16.16 -15.45
CA TYR A 9 20.05 -15.98 -14.48
C TYR A 9 18.70 -15.84 -15.20
N PRO A 10 17.62 -16.53 -14.77
CA PRO A 10 17.59 -17.57 -13.74
C PRO A 10 17.92 -18.97 -14.28
N ALA A 11 18.70 -19.76 -13.50
CA ALA A 11 19.04 -21.15 -13.82
C ALA A 11 18.16 -22.16 -13.03
N LYS A 12 17.37 -21.70 -12.08
CA LYS A 12 16.47 -22.50 -11.23
C LYS A 12 15.18 -21.70 -10.93
N SER A 13 14.19 -22.35 -10.31
CA SER A 13 12.93 -21.73 -9.96
C SER A 13 13.11 -20.51 -9.05
N ILE A 14 12.30 -19.47 -9.29
CA ILE A 14 12.21 -18.26 -8.45
C ILE A 14 11.04 -18.45 -7.47
N ARG A 15 11.18 -17.94 -6.25
CA ARG A 15 10.14 -17.91 -5.22
C ARG A 15 9.76 -16.46 -4.92
N ILE A 16 8.48 -16.13 -4.95
CA ILE A 16 7.96 -14.84 -4.48
C ILE A 16 7.20 -15.08 -3.19
N VAL A 17 7.75 -14.61 -2.08
CA VAL A 17 7.10 -14.65 -0.76
C VAL A 17 6.25 -13.39 -0.61
N THR A 18 5.01 -13.56 -0.18
CA THR A 18 4.05 -12.47 -0.04
C THR A 18 3.13 -12.69 1.17
N GLY A 19 2.28 -11.70 1.47
CA GLY A 19 1.34 -11.77 2.58
C GLY A 19 0.19 -12.76 2.38
N SER A 20 -0.98 -12.46 2.95
CA SER A 20 -2.16 -13.34 2.89
C SER A 20 -2.68 -13.53 1.47
N ALA A 21 -3.22 -14.69 1.18
CA ALA A 21 -3.85 -15.01 -0.09
C ALA A 21 -5.18 -14.25 -0.29
N GLY A 22 -5.57 -14.02 -1.56
CA GLY A 22 -6.88 -13.54 -1.97
C GLY A 22 -7.06 -12.02 -2.00
N GLY A 23 -6.06 -11.21 -1.59
CA GLY A 23 -6.10 -9.75 -1.72
C GLY A 23 -5.49 -9.23 -3.03
N GLY A 24 -5.63 -7.93 -3.31
CA GLY A 24 -5.06 -7.30 -4.50
C GLY A 24 -3.54 -7.52 -4.65
N GLN A 25 -2.81 -7.57 -3.54
CA GLN A 25 -1.38 -7.90 -3.53
C GLN A 25 -1.12 -9.34 -4.02
N ASP A 26 -1.90 -10.33 -3.58
CA ASP A 26 -1.77 -11.74 -4.01
C ASP A 26 -2.11 -11.90 -5.49
N ILE A 27 -3.20 -11.25 -5.95
CA ILE A 27 -3.58 -11.24 -7.37
C ILE A 27 -2.44 -10.69 -8.24
N ALA A 28 -1.88 -9.56 -7.86
CA ALA A 28 -0.76 -8.95 -8.56
C ALA A 28 0.49 -9.84 -8.54
N THR A 29 0.79 -10.46 -7.39
CA THR A 29 1.91 -11.39 -7.26
C THR A 29 1.79 -12.56 -8.24
N ARG A 30 0.59 -13.13 -8.38
CA ARG A 30 0.34 -14.25 -9.31
C ARG A 30 0.41 -13.83 -10.78
N ILE A 31 -0.08 -12.64 -11.11
CA ILE A 31 0.04 -12.08 -12.47
C ILE A 31 1.54 -11.89 -12.82
N ILE A 32 2.31 -11.29 -11.93
CA ILE A 32 3.75 -11.10 -12.09
C ILE A 32 4.46 -12.45 -12.20
N ALA A 33 4.21 -13.38 -11.29
CA ALA A 33 4.83 -14.71 -11.27
C ALA A 33 4.57 -15.47 -12.57
N GLN A 34 3.33 -15.47 -13.08
CA GLN A 34 2.97 -16.12 -14.32
C GLN A 34 3.67 -15.48 -15.52
N GLY A 35 3.74 -14.15 -15.55
CA GLY A 35 4.39 -13.42 -16.63
C GLY A 35 5.90 -13.66 -16.68
N ILE A 36 6.58 -13.56 -15.53
CA ILE A 36 8.02 -13.80 -15.41
C ILE A 36 8.36 -15.28 -15.74
N SER A 37 7.56 -16.22 -15.26
CA SER A 37 7.77 -17.64 -15.53
C SER A 37 7.79 -17.92 -17.04
N ARG A 38 6.88 -17.30 -17.80
CA ARG A 38 6.84 -17.44 -19.26
C ARG A 38 8.05 -16.84 -19.97
N SER A 39 8.49 -15.66 -19.52
CA SER A 39 9.54 -14.92 -20.22
C SER A 39 10.95 -15.38 -19.86
N MET A 40 11.18 -15.74 -18.60
CA MET A 40 12.50 -16.17 -18.13
C MET A 40 12.70 -17.70 -18.23
N GLY A 41 11.68 -18.46 -18.63
CA GLY A 41 11.78 -19.91 -18.88
C GLY A 41 11.98 -20.76 -17.62
N GLN A 42 11.79 -20.18 -16.42
CA GLN A 42 11.90 -20.88 -15.15
C GLN A 42 10.60 -20.77 -14.34
N PRO A 43 10.20 -21.79 -13.59
CA PRO A 43 9.03 -21.70 -12.73
C PRO A 43 9.15 -20.58 -11.70
N VAL A 44 8.07 -19.81 -11.50
CA VAL A 44 7.96 -18.82 -10.43
C VAL A 44 6.85 -19.24 -9.48
N VAL A 45 7.22 -19.58 -8.23
CA VAL A 45 6.31 -20.09 -7.20
C VAL A 45 5.91 -18.95 -6.27
N VAL A 46 4.61 -18.77 -6.06
CA VAL A 46 4.07 -17.82 -5.08
C VAL A 46 3.85 -18.53 -3.76
N GLU A 47 4.47 -18.01 -2.71
CA GLU A 47 4.36 -18.52 -1.35
C GLU A 47 3.68 -17.48 -0.46
N ASN A 48 2.46 -17.77 -0.02
CA ASN A 48 1.73 -16.90 0.89
C ASN A 48 2.11 -17.17 2.34
N ARG A 49 2.49 -16.10 3.07
CA ARG A 49 2.71 -16.12 4.51
C ARG A 49 1.76 -15.11 5.14
N GLY A 50 0.71 -15.62 5.75
CA GLY A 50 -0.33 -14.79 6.38
C GLY A 50 0.18 -13.93 7.54
N GLY A 51 -0.69 -13.08 8.08
CA GLY A 51 -0.38 -12.17 9.17
C GLY A 51 0.09 -10.79 8.69
N SER A 52 0.91 -10.12 9.50
CA SER A 52 1.39 -8.74 9.27
C SER A 52 2.42 -8.59 8.15
N GLY A 53 2.79 -9.68 7.46
CA GLY A 53 3.88 -9.68 6.48
C GLY A 53 5.29 -9.79 7.08
N LEU A 54 5.43 -9.80 8.41
CA LEU A 54 6.71 -9.95 9.11
C LEU A 54 7.44 -11.24 8.72
N VAL A 55 6.73 -12.38 8.76
CA VAL A 55 7.30 -13.69 8.41
C VAL A 55 7.80 -13.72 6.96
N ALA A 56 7.04 -13.12 6.03
CA ALA A 56 7.46 -13.02 4.63
C ALA A 56 8.76 -12.21 4.48
N ALA A 57 8.85 -11.09 5.19
CA ALA A 57 10.02 -10.23 5.18
C ALA A 57 11.24 -10.93 5.80
N GLU A 58 11.08 -11.60 6.94
CA GLU A 58 12.14 -12.35 7.60
C GLU A 58 12.72 -13.45 6.72
N ILE A 59 11.88 -14.24 6.06
CA ILE A 59 12.32 -15.27 5.10
C ILE A 59 13.23 -14.70 4.02
N VAL A 60 12.85 -13.53 3.46
CA VAL A 60 13.64 -12.91 2.39
C VAL A 60 14.89 -12.23 2.94
N ALA A 61 14.82 -11.62 4.12
CA ALA A 61 15.97 -11.04 4.79
C ALA A 61 17.09 -12.05 5.10
N GLN A 62 16.73 -13.32 5.30
CA GLN A 62 17.66 -14.42 5.57
C GLN A 62 18.04 -15.24 4.33
N ALA A 63 17.43 -14.94 3.17
CA ALA A 63 17.71 -15.69 1.94
C ALA A 63 19.10 -15.35 1.38
N PRO A 64 19.73 -16.23 0.56
CA PRO A 64 20.93 -15.90 -0.19
C PRO A 64 20.67 -14.72 -1.15
N PRO A 65 21.65 -13.79 -1.32
CA PRO A 65 21.49 -12.61 -2.18
C PRO A 65 21.71 -12.95 -3.68
N GLU A 66 21.00 -13.98 -4.14
CA GLU A 66 21.13 -14.53 -5.52
C GLU A 66 19.93 -14.17 -6.41
N GLY A 67 18.94 -13.44 -5.89
CA GLY A 67 17.74 -13.05 -6.63
C GLY A 67 16.67 -14.14 -6.82
N TYR A 68 16.82 -15.32 -6.17
CA TYR A 68 15.85 -16.42 -6.30
C TYR A 68 14.73 -16.39 -5.27
N THR A 69 14.83 -15.52 -4.27
CA THR A 69 13.75 -15.30 -3.28
C THR A 69 13.41 -13.82 -3.27
N LEU A 70 12.21 -13.51 -3.71
CA LEU A 70 11.68 -12.15 -3.80
C LEU A 70 10.65 -11.94 -2.69
N LEU A 71 10.56 -10.72 -2.20
CA LEU A 71 9.49 -10.26 -1.32
C LEU A 71 8.53 -9.37 -2.11
N MET A 72 7.26 -9.73 -2.17
CA MET A 72 6.19 -8.84 -2.61
C MET A 72 5.46 -8.32 -1.39
N THR A 73 5.57 -7.02 -1.10
CA THR A 73 5.04 -6.43 0.13
C THR A 73 4.52 -5.01 -0.10
N ALA A 74 3.80 -4.49 0.90
CA ALA A 74 3.19 -3.16 0.87
C ALA A 74 3.80 -2.23 1.93
N SER A 75 3.35 -0.97 1.96
CA SER A 75 3.80 0.09 2.87
C SER A 75 3.96 -0.32 4.35
N PRO A 76 3.13 -1.21 4.93
CA PRO A 76 3.38 -1.68 6.28
C PRO A 76 4.77 -2.25 6.53
N HIS A 77 5.43 -2.81 5.53
CA HIS A 77 6.79 -3.37 5.65
C HIS A 77 7.82 -2.34 6.15
N TRP A 78 7.77 -1.11 5.68
CA TRP A 78 8.71 -0.06 6.10
C TRP A 78 8.11 0.95 7.08
N ILE A 79 6.80 0.89 7.32
CA ILE A 79 6.13 1.72 8.33
C ILE A 79 6.13 1.04 9.70
N LEU A 80 5.99 -0.28 9.76
CA LEU A 80 5.92 -1.03 11.01
C LEU A 80 7.11 -0.79 11.95
N PRO A 81 8.38 -0.70 11.49
CA PRO A 81 9.51 -0.34 12.33
C PRO A 81 9.44 1.06 12.96
N LEU A 82 8.55 1.92 12.46
CA LEU A 82 8.29 3.24 13.06
C LEU A 82 7.25 3.17 14.19
N LEU A 83 6.51 2.07 14.28
CA LEU A 83 5.41 1.85 15.23
C LEU A 83 5.78 0.87 16.35
N GLN A 84 6.72 -0.04 16.09
CA GLN A 84 7.11 -1.11 16.99
C GLN A 84 8.61 -1.06 17.27
N ASP A 85 9.00 -1.28 18.53
CA ASP A 85 10.40 -1.26 18.96
C ASP A 85 11.21 -2.47 18.46
N HIS A 86 10.53 -3.60 18.16
CA HIS A 86 11.18 -4.83 17.72
C HIS A 86 10.54 -5.40 16.47
N VAL A 87 11.25 -5.21 15.35
CA VAL A 87 10.93 -5.83 14.06
C VAL A 87 12.15 -6.64 13.63
N PRO A 88 12.01 -7.90 13.14
CA PRO A 88 13.14 -8.80 12.90
C PRO A 88 13.93 -8.48 11.62
N TYR A 89 13.81 -7.28 11.09
CA TYR A 89 14.53 -6.81 9.90
C TYR A 89 14.66 -5.27 9.88
N ASP A 90 15.62 -4.79 9.10
CA ASP A 90 15.73 -3.37 8.72
C ASP A 90 15.24 -3.21 7.26
N PRO A 91 14.16 -2.43 7.00
CA PRO A 91 13.58 -2.33 5.66
C PRO A 91 14.49 -1.66 4.63
N ILE A 92 15.55 -0.98 5.08
CA ILE A 92 16.50 -0.29 4.19
C ILE A 92 17.80 -1.09 4.01
N LYS A 93 18.31 -1.69 5.12
CA LYS A 93 19.60 -2.39 5.08
C LYS A 93 19.52 -3.83 4.60
N ASP A 94 18.39 -4.50 4.88
CA ASP A 94 18.23 -5.92 4.58
C ASP A 94 17.65 -6.21 3.21
N PHE A 95 17.15 -5.17 2.51
CA PHE A 95 16.49 -5.34 1.22
C PHE A 95 17.02 -4.37 0.16
N SER A 96 17.06 -4.87 -1.08
CA SER A 96 17.26 -4.05 -2.27
C SER A 96 15.93 -3.93 -3.02
N PRO A 97 15.47 -2.71 -3.34
CA PRO A 97 14.24 -2.51 -4.10
C PRO A 97 14.43 -3.00 -5.56
N VAL A 98 13.40 -3.64 -6.10
CA VAL A 98 13.35 -4.06 -7.50
C VAL A 98 12.41 -3.14 -8.28
N THR A 99 11.17 -2.99 -7.83
CA THR A 99 10.20 -2.08 -8.45
C THR A 99 9.05 -1.76 -7.51
N MET A 100 8.53 -0.55 -7.54
CA MET A 100 7.18 -0.25 -7.09
C MET A 100 6.23 -0.75 -8.17
N ALA A 101 5.55 -1.86 -7.89
CA ALA A 101 4.66 -2.50 -8.84
C ALA A 101 3.32 -1.77 -8.95
N LEU A 102 2.73 -1.40 -7.82
CA LEU A 102 1.38 -0.88 -7.71
C LEU A 102 1.26 0.22 -6.66
N ARG A 103 0.19 1.02 -6.80
CA ARG A 103 -0.32 1.95 -5.80
C ARG A 103 -1.78 1.64 -5.49
N LEU A 104 -2.14 1.73 -4.22
CA LEU A 104 -3.51 1.56 -3.74
C LEU A 104 -3.95 2.84 -3.04
N PRO A 105 -4.65 3.72 -3.73
CA PRO A 105 -5.25 4.87 -3.08
C PRO A 105 -6.43 4.43 -2.18
N ASN A 106 -6.65 5.20 -1.13
CA ASN A 106 -7.88 5.18 -0.37
C ASN A 106 -8.83 6.27 -0.89
N ILE A 107 -10.07 6.23 -0.42
CA ILE A 107 -11.04 7.30 -0.66
C ILE A 107 -11.52 7.86 0.67
N LEU A 108 -11.65 9.18 0.78
CA LEU A 108 -12.32 9.81 1.91
C LEU A 108 -13.82 9.71 1.68
N VAL A 109 -14.48 8.96 2.55
CA VAL A 109 -15.95 8.79 2.49
C VAL A 109 -16.61 9.26 3.78
N VAL A 110 -17.87 9.71 3.65
CA VAL A 110 -18.69 10.14 4.78
C VAL A 110 -20.05 9.47 4.77
N HIS A 111 -20.67 9.37 5.95
CA HIS A 111 -22.07 8.96 6.09
C HIS A 111 -22.99 10.01 5.43
N PRO A 112 -24.05 9.63 4.71
CA PRO A 112 -24.90 10.56 3.95
C PRO A 112 -25.63 11.59 4.82
N SER A 113 -25.87 11.29 6.10
CA SER A 113 -26.50 12.24 7.05
C SER A 113 -25.61 13.44 7.39
N LEU A 114 -24.30 13.35 7.13
CA LEU A 114 -23.41 14.48 7.32
C LEU A 114 -23.64 15.52 6.21
N PRO A 115 -23.93 16.80 6.55
CA PRO A 115 -24.27 17.83 5.56
C PRO A 115 -23.00 18.39 4.89
N VAL A 116 -22.19 17.51 4.31
CA VAL A 116 -20.94 17.86 3.61
C VAL A 116 -20.90 17.19 2.24
N HIS A 117 -20.43 17.91 1.21
CA HIS A 117 -20.35 17.44 -0.16
C HIS A 117 -18.94 17.53 -0.73
N THR A 118 -18.06 18.26 -0.07
CA THR A 118 -16.67 18.48 -0.47
C THR A 118 -15.71 18.24 0.72
N VAL A 119 -14.43 18.09 0.41
CA VAL A 119 -13.38 18.05 1.44
C VAL A 119 -13.35 19.35 2.24
N ARG A 120 -13.62 20.49 1.59
CA ARG A 120 -13.69 21.79 2.26
C ARG A 120 -14.81 21.85 3.28
N ASP A 121 -16.03 21.42 2.92
CA ASP A 121 -17.17 21.40 3.85
C ASP A 121 -16.86 20.54 5.09
N LEU A 122 -16.18 19.40 4.88
CA LEU A 122 -15.79 18.53 5.99
C LEU A 122 -14.80 19.22 6.93
N ILE A 123 -13.80 19.92 6.37
CA ILE A 123 -12.81 20.66 7.16
C ILE A 123 -13.51 21.78 7.96
N ASP A 124 -14.38 22.54 7.33
CA ASP A 124 -15.07 23.65 7.95
C ASP A 124 -15.99 23.15 9.08
N LEU A 125 -16.72 22.06 8.86
CA LEU A 125 -17.54 21.42 9.89
C LEU A 125 -16.68 20.90 11.06
N ALA A 126 -15.56 20.24 10.79
CA ALA A 126 -14.67 19.70 11.81
C ALA A 126 -14.00 20.81 12.64
N LYS A 127 -13.70 21.95 12.04
CA LYS A 127 -13.19 23.15 12.74
C LYS A 127 -14.27 23.83 13.58
N ALA A 128 -15.51 23.87 13.11
CA ALA A 128 -16.63 24.45 13.85
C ALA A 128 -17.04 23.57 15.05
N LYS A 129 -16.78 22.27 15.00
CA LYS A 129 -17.16 21.28 16.01
C LYS A 129 -15.98 20.35 16.36
N PRO A 130 -14.91 20.86 16.96
CA PRO A 130 -13.71 20.06 17.26
C PRO A 130 -14.04 18.91 18.23
N GLY A 131 -13.58 17.70 17.89
CA GLY A 131 -13.78 16.49 18.71
C GLY A 131 -15.18 15.87 18.65
N VAL A 132 -16.10 16.40 17.83
CA VAL A 132 -17.47 15.86 17.69
C VAL A 132 -17.55 14.80 16.60
N LEU A 133 -16.79 14.94 15.52
CA LEU A 133 -16.77 13.95 14.45
C LEU A 133 -15.87 12.77 14.80
N ASN A 134 -16.34 11.56 14.44
CA ASN A 134 -15.58 10.33 14.61
C ASN A 134 -15.20 9.73 13.24
N TYR A 135 -13.97 9.23 13.14
CA TYR A 135 -13.57 8.40 11.99
C TYR A 135 -13.33 6.96 12.39
N GLY A 136 -13.74 6.03 11.53
CA GLY A 136 -13.46 4.61 11.70
C GLY A 136 -12.09 4.23 11.15
N SER A 137 -11.34 3.37 11.86
CA SER A 137 -10.09 2.77 11.37
C SER A 137 -10.09 1.25 11.55
N SER A 138 -9.46 0.53 10.62
CA SER A 138 -9.41 -0.95 10.65
C SER A 138 -8.24 -1.52 11.47
N GLY A 139 -7.68 -0.72 12.37
CA GLY A 139 -6.58 -1.09 13.26
C GLY A 139 -5.47 -0.04 13.26
N THR A 140 -4.59 -0.12 14.26
CA THR A 140 -3.48 0.82 14.43
C THR A 140 -2.41 0.57 13.36
N GLY A 141 -1.92 1.65 12.71
CA GLY A 141 -0.97 1.56 11.61
C GLY A 141 -1.53 1.11 10.26
N ALA A 142 -2.83 0.74 10.20
CA ALA A 142 -3.48 0.47 8.92
C ALA A 142 -3.54 1.73 8.05
N THR A 143 -3.61 1.57 6.73
CA THR A 143 -3.69 2.71 5.79
C THR A 143 -4.91 3.58 6.06
N THR A 144 -6.04 2.98 6.49
CA THR A 144 -7.26 3.67 6.92
C THR A 144 -7.04 4.57 8.13
N HIS A 145 -6.16 4.18 9.06
CA HIS A 145 -5.76 4.99 10.21
C HIS A 145 -4.79 6.10 9.79
N LEU A 146 -3.71 5.73 9.12
CA LEU A 146 -2.64 6.67 8.76
C LEU A 146 -3.14 7.78 7.82
N SER A 147 -4.02 7.45 6.85
CA SER A 147 -4.63 8.44 5.96
C SER A 147 -5.45 9.47 6.74
N ALA A 148 -6.21 9.03 7.75
CA ALA A 148 -7.01 9.94 8.59
C ALA A 148 -6.11 10.83 9.46
N GLU A 149 -5.07 10.27 10.09
CA GLU A 149 -4.17 11.06 10.93
C GLU A 149 -3.37 12.09 10.13
N LEU A 150 -2.91 11.73 8.92
CA LEU A 150 -2.30 12.69 7.99
C LEU A 150 -3.28 13.81 7.63
N PHE A 151 -4.54 13.46 7.31
CA PHE A 151 -5.57 14.44 7.01
C PHE A 151 -5.81 15.38 8.18
N LYS A 152 -5.96 14.86 9.40
CA LYS A 152 -6.15 15.66 10.62
C LYS A 152 -4.98 16.63 10.85
N ALA A 153 -3.75 16.13 10.73
CA ALA A 153 -2.55 16.93 10.94
C ALA A 153 -2.43 18.06 9.91
N MET A 154 -2.66 17.76 8.62
CA MET A 154 -2.49 18.74 7.54
C MET A 154 -3.65 19.74 7.44
N ALA A 155 -4.88 19.30 7.72
CA ALA A 155 -6.07 20.18 7.71
C ALA A 155 -6.24 20.96 9.02
N GLY A 156 -5.50 20.62 10.08
CA GLY A 156 -5.60 21.25 11.38
C GLY A 156 -6.98 21.03 12.02
N VAL A 157 -7.48 19.78 11.99
CA VAL A 157 -8.82 19.42 12.50
C VAL A 157 -8.73 18.38 13.62
N ASN A 158 -9.63 18.45 14.57
CA ASN A 158 -9.79 17.47 15.65
C ASN A 158 -10.97 16.54 15.35
N ILE A 159 -10.66 15.32 14.90
CA ILE A 159 -11.61 14.25 14.62
C ILE A 159 -11.19 13.03 15.44
N VAL A 160 -12.11 12.40 16.17
CA VAL A 160 -11.82 11.32 17.10
C VAL A 160 -11.71 9.98 16.35
N ARG A 161 -10.71 9.17 16.69
CA ARG A 161 -10.55 7.82 16.17
C ARG A 161 -11.39 6.82 16.91
N ILE A 162 -12.11 5.96 16.16
CA ILE A 162 -12.73 4.73 16.67
C ILE A 162 -12.09 3.54 15.94
N SER A 163 -11.45 2.66 16.71
CA SER A 163 -10.75 1.49 16.17
C SER A 163 -11.66 0.27 16.08
N TYR A 164 -11.62 -0.42 14.94
CA TYR A 164 -12.36 -1.66 14.69
C TYR A 164 -11.40 -2.78 14.26
N LYS A 165 -11.83 -4.03 14.42
CA LYS A 165 -11.05 -5.22 14.00
C LYS A 165 -11.27 -5.50 12.50
N GLY A 166 -10.69 -4.65 11.64
CA GLY A 166 -10.74 -4.78 10.18
C GLY A 166 -11.77 -3.91 9.47
N GLY A 167 -11.74 -3.96 8.12
CA GLY A 167 -12.56 -3.08 7.26
C GLY A 167 -14.06 -3.37 7.29
N GLY A 168 -14.48 -4.64 7.46
CA GLY A 168 -15.89 -5.01 7.51
C GLY A 168 -16.63 -4.37 8.67
N PRO A 169 -16.19 -4.54 9.93
CA PRO A 169 -16.77 -3.85 11.07
C PRO A 169 -16.74 -2.32 10.94
N THR A 170 -15.64 -1.75 10.40
CA THR A 170 -15.56 -0.30 10.17
C THR A 170 -16.61 0.19 9.17
N LEU A 171 -16.84 -0.56 8.09
CA LEU A 171 -17.88 -0.26 7.13
C LEU A 171 -19.26 -0.29 7.76
N ASN A 172 -19.56 -1.31 8.55
CA ASN A 172 -20.85 -1.43 9.23
C ASN A 172 -21.09 -0.25 10.18
N ALA A 173 -20.07 0.15 10.94
CA ALA A 173 -20.14 1.31 11.83
C ALA A 173 -20.40 2.62 11.05
N LEU A 174 -19.78 2.80 9.88
CA LEU A 174 -20.05 3.94 9.01
C LEU A 174 -21.48 3.90 8.46
N LEU A 175 -21.94 2.74 7.97
CA LEU A 175 -23.30 2.58 7.45
C LEU A 175 -24.37 2.78 8.54
N GLY A 176 -24.05 2.43 9.78
CA GLY A 176 -24.91 2.64 10.95
C GLY A 176 -24.85 4.07 11.53
N GLY A 177 -23.94 4.93 11.03
CA GLY A 177 -23.77 6.30 11.54
C GLY A 177 -23.02 6.41 12.89
N GLU A 178 -22.47 5.31 13.39
CA GLU A 178 -21.64 5.31 14.62
C GLU A 178 -20.37 6.16 14.43
N VAL A 179 -19.79 6.10 13.23
CA VAL A 179 -18.72 7.00 12.79
C VAL A 179 -19.18 7.79 11.57
N GLN A 180 -18.69 9.02 11.42
CA GLN A 180 -19.16 9.93 10.38
C GLN A 180 -18.30 9.84 9.11
N LEU A 181 -17.04 9.39 9.21
CA LEU A 181 -16.14 9.29 8.08
C LEU A 181 -15.18 8.11 8.20
N TRP A 182 -14.61 7.73 7.05
CA TRP A 182 -13.65 6.65 6.93
C TRP A 182 -12.77 6.85 5.68
N PHE A 183 -11.60 6.18 5.65
CA PHE A 183 -10.66 6.20 4.54
C PHE A 183 -10.43 4.77 3.99
N PRO A 184 -11.46 4.09 3.44
CA PRO A 184 -11.30 2.76 2.88
C PRO A 184 -10.46 2.75 1.60
N ASN A 185 -9.91 1.58 1.26
CA ASN A 185 -9.43 1.37 -0.09
C ASN A 185 -10.60 1.40 -1.11
N VAL A 186 -10.26 1.64 -2.38
CA VAL A 186 -11.25 1.77 -3.46
C VAL A 186 -12.17 0.55 -3.55
N ALA A 187 -11.60 -0.67 -3.46
CA ALA A 187 -12.36 -1.90 -3.58
C ALA A 187 -13.43 -2.06 -2.47
N SER A 188 -13.12 -1.61 -1.25
CA SER A 188 -14.06 -1.71 -0.12
C SER A 188 -15.09 -0.58 -0.11
N GLY A 189 -14.72 0.64 -0.52
CA GLY A 189 -15.58 1.80 -0.42
C GLY A 189 -16.50 2.03 -1.62
N MET A 190 -15.99 1.87 -2.84
CA MET A 190 -16.72 2.24 -4.06
C MET A 190 -18.03 1.48 -4.30
N PRO A 191 -18.18 0.19 -3.99
CA PRO A 191 -19.47 -0.47 -4.09
C PRO A 191 -20.57 0.22 -3.28
N GLN A 192 -20.25 0.73 -2.09
CA GLN A 192 -21.20 1.42 -1.22
C GLN A 192 -21.46 2.87 -1.70
N VAL A 193 -20.45 3.52 -2.26
CA VAL A 193 -20.62 4.85 -2.92
C VAL A 193 -21.56 4.72 -4.12
N LYS A 194 -21.34 3.73 -4.99
CA LYS A 194 -22.22 3.47 -6.16
C LYS A 194 -23.63 3.11 -5.75
N ALA A 195 -23.82 2.43 -4.61
CA ALA A 195 -25.13 2.12 -4.05
C ALA A 195 -25.78 3.32 -3.31
N GLY A 196 -25.12 4.48 -3.24
CA GLY A 196 -25.63 5.69 -2.56
C GLY A 196 -25.67 5.57 -1.04
N LYS A 197 -25.06 4.53 -0.45
CA LYS A 197 -25.07 4.29 1.00
C LYS A 197 -24.05 5.13 1.77
N ILE A 198 -22.99 5.57 1.10
CA ILE A 198 -21.98 6.50 1.62
C ILE A 198 -21.61 7.50 0.51
N ARG A 199 -21.03 8.64 0.89
CA ARG A 199 -20.61 9.68 -0.06
C ARG A 199 -19.09 9.77 -0.10
N ALA A 200 -18.49 9.69 -1.30
CA ALA A 200 -17.07 9.96 -1.49
C ALA A 200 -16.84 11.47 -1.66
N LEU A 201 -15.82 12.01 -0.99
CA LEU A 201 -15.42 13.40 -1.05
C LEU A 201 -14.11 13.61 -1.82
N GLY A 202 -13.23 12.61 -1.83
CA GLY A 202 -11.95 12.70 -2.51
C GLY A 202 -11.13 11.42 -2.48
N VAL A 203 -10.17 11.30 -3.38
CA VAL A 203 -9.16 10.23 -3.40
C VAL A 203 -7.92 10.69 -2.62
N THR A 204 -7.24 9.76 -1.98
CA THR A 204 -6.10 10.07 -1.09
C THR A 204 -4.76 10.19 -1.82
N SER A 205 -4.71 9.98 -3.12
CA SER A 205 -3.54 10.24 -3.95
C SER A 205 -3.30 11.75 -4.14
N ALA A 206 -2.05 12.14 -4.41
CA ALA A 206 -1.68 13.53 -4.68
C ALA A 206 -2.44 14.11 -5.88
N GLU A 207 -2.68 13.28 -6.90
CA GLU A 207 -3.42 13.62 -8.11
C GLU A 207 -4.71 12.80 -8.21
N PRO A 208 -5.70 13.25 -9.02
CA PRO A 208 -6.88 12.43 -9.31
C PRO A 208 -6.51 11.06 -9.86
N SER A 209 -7.23 10.03 -9.43
CA SER A 209 -6.98 8.65 -9.84
C SER A 209 -7.78 8.29 -11.09
N MET A 210 -7.12 7.62 -12.03
CA MET A 210 -7.80 7.05 -13.21
C MET A 210 -8.82 5.96 -12.85
N LEU A 211 -8.70 5.35 -11.67
CA LEU A 211 -9.68 4.39 -11.15
C LEU A 211 -11.02 5.05 -10.78
N LEU A 212 -11.02 6.36 -10.56
CA LEU A 212 -12.12 7.13 -9.95
C LEU A 212 -12.36 8.42 -10.74
N PRO A 213 -12.73 8.33 -12.03
CA PRO A 213 -12.95 9.52 -12.84
C PRO A 213 -14.03 10.42 -12.22
N GLY A 214 -13.72 11.71 -12.12
CA GLY A 214 -14.61 12.70 -11.52
C GLY A 214 -14.50 12.88 -10.01
N LEU A 215 -13.78 12.01 -9.28
CA LEU A 215 -13.51 12.22 -7.86
C LEU A 215 -12.24 13.06 -7.69
N PRO A 216 -12.30 14.24 -7.04
CA PRO A 216 -11.12 15.08 -6.84
C PRO A 216 -10.12 14.44 -5.89
N ALA A 217 -8.85 14.83 -5.99
CA ALA A 217 -7.86 14.51 -4.97
C ALA A 217 -8.12 15.33 -3.70
N VAL A 218 -7.91 14.72 -2.52
CA VAL A 218 -7.91 15.46 -1.24
C VAL A 218 -6.88 16.58 -1.27
N ALA A 219 -5.77 16.37 -1.97
CA ALA A 219 -4.71 17.35 -2.19
C ALA A 219 -5.20 18.67 -2.86
N ALA A 220 -6.27 18.64 -3.63
CA ALA A 220 -6.85 19.85 -4.23
C ALA A 220 -7.36 20.84 -3.16
N THR A 221 -7.71 20.33 -1.96
CA THR A 221 -8.15 21.15 -0.83
C THR A 221 -7.09 21.22 0.28
N VAL A 222 -6.29 20.16 0.44
CA VAL A 222 -5.21 20.04 1.43
C VAL A 222 -3.89 19.86 0.67
N PRO A 223 -3.21 20.95 0.26
CA PRO A 223 -2.02 20.89 -0.58
C PRO A 223 -0.91 20.01 0.03
N GLY A 224 -0.33 19.11 -0.76
CA GLY A 224 0.71 18.18 -0.32
C GLY A 224 0.18 16.91 0.35
N TYR A 225 -1.14 16.74 0.51
CA TYR A 225 -1.70 15.50 1.01
C TYR A 225 -1.50 14.37 -0.01
N ASP A 226 -0.86 13.28 0.43
CA ASP A 226 -0.70 12.03 -0.32
C ASP A 226 -0.60 10.86 0.65
N ALA A 227 -1.64 10.03 0.69
CA ALA A 227 -1.75 8.87 1.57
C ALA A 227 -2.16 7.63 0.77
N VAL A 228 -1.21 7.13 -0.02
CA VAL A 228 -1.39 5.95 -0.88
C VAL A 228 -0.54 4.81 -0.34
N SER A 229 -1.07 3.59 -0.30
CA SER A 229 -0.25 2.43 -0.04
C SER A 229 0.51 2.04 -1.29
N MET A 230 1.82 1.87 -1.18
CA MET A 230 2.66 1.33 -2.24
C MET A 230 2.82 -0.18 -2.07
N ILE A 231 2.80 -0.92 -3.16
CA ILE A 231 3.16 -2.34 -3.22
C ILE A 231 4.35 -2.50 -4.13
N GLY A 232 5.37 -3.17 -3.66
CA GLY A 232 6.58 -3.38 -4.46
C GLY A 232 7.26 -4.70 -4.21
N VAL A 233 8.24 -4.94 -5.08
CA VAL A 233 9.08 -6.12 -5.05
C VAL A 233 10.46 -5.75 -4.54
N PHE A 234 10.95 -6.56 -3.62
CA PHE A 234 12.30 -6.47 -3.07
C PHE A 234 13.02 -7.80 -3.20
N VAL A 235 14.33 -7.76 -3.13
CA VAL A 235 15.22 -8.91 -2.93
C VAL A 235 16.11 -8.68 -1.72
N ARG A 236 16.81 -9.71 -1.26
CA ARG A 236 17.82 -9.58 -0.19
C ARG A 236 18.88 -8.55 -0.59
N ALA A 237 19.29 -7.70 0.35
CA ALA A 237 20.42 -6.78 0.17
C ALA A 237 21.69 -7.53 -0.23
N GLY A 238 22.50 -6.93 -1.13
CA GLY A 238 23.68 -7.57 -1.70
C GLY A 238 23.40 -8.42 -2.96
N THR A 239 22.14 -8.53 -3.40
CA THR A 239 21.83 -9.12 -4.71
C THR A 239 22.50 -8.28 -5.82
N PRO A 240 23.21 -8.92 -6.79
CA PRO A 240 23.90 -8.20 -7.86
C PRO A 240 22.96 -7.30 -8.67
N ALA A 241 23.43 -6.09 -9.01
CA ALA A 241 22.63 -5.11 -9.74
C ALA A 241 22.12 -5.63 -11.10
N VAL A 242 22.88 -6.48 -11.78
CA VAL A 242 22.47 -7.09 -13.04
C VAL A 242 21.22 -7.97 -12.87
N ILE A 243 21.11 -8.68 -11.76
CA ILE A 243 19.92 -9.50 -11.42
C ILE A 243 18.74 -8.61 -11.08
N ILE A 244 18.94 -7.57 -10.24
CA ILE A 244 17.90 -6.61 -9.89
C ILE A 244 17.31 -5.95 -11.14
N ASN A 245 18.18 -5.50 -12.06
CA ASN A 245 17.75 -4.86 -13.30
C ASN A 245 17.01 -5.83 -14.23
N SER A 246 17.46 -7.09 -14.32
CA SER A 246 16.77 -8.12 -15.10
C SER A 246 15.37 -8.41 -14.55
N LEU A 247 15.24 -8.56 -13.23
CA LEU A 247 13.94 -8.73 -12.55
C LEU A 247 13.04 -7.51 -12.74
N ASN A 248 13.59 -6.31 -12.59
CA ASN A 248 12.83 -5.06 -12.82
C ASN A 248 12.26 -5.02 -14.23
N GLN A 249 13.10 -5.21 -15.26
CA GLN A 249 12.69 -5.17 -16.67
C GLN A 249 11.56 -6.15 -16.95
N GLU A 250 11.67 -7.39 -16.45
CA GLU A 250 10.66 -8.42 -16.67
C GLU A 250 9.35 -8.14 -15.93
N ILE A 251 9.43 -7.66 -14.68
CA ILE A 251 8.23 -7.28 -13.91
C ILE A 251 7.52 -6.11 -14.59
N VAL A 252 8.25 -5.06 -14.96
CA VAL A 252 7.68 -3.87 -15.63
C VAL A 252 7.06 -4.26 -16.96
N ARG A 253 7.69 -5.13 -17.74
CA ARG A 253 7.14 -5.65 -18.99
C ARG A 253 5.81 -6.38 -18.77
N VAL A 254 5.74 -7.24 -17.75
CA VAL A 254 4.48 -7.95 -17.40
C VAL A 254 3.39 -6.97 -17.00
N LEU A 255 3.71 -5.99 -16.14
CA LEU A 255 2.76 -4.99 -15.65
C LEU A 255 2.26 -4.04 -16.76
N SER A 256 3.07 -3.81 -17.79
CA SER A 256 2.72 -2.97 -18.95
C SER A 256 1.82 -3.70 -19.96
N GLY A 257 1.65 -5.03 -19.83
CA GLY A 257 0.80 -5.82 -20.72
C GLY A 257 -0.69 -5.46 -20.52
N ALA A 258 -1.45 -5.35 -21.62
CA ALA A 258 -2.85 -4.91 -21.59
C ALA A 258 -3.72 -5.79 -20.68
N ASP A 259 -3.64 -7.13 -20.81
CA ASP A 259 -4.38 -8.09 -19.97
C ASP A 259 -4.04 -7.95 -18.48
N ALA A 260 -2.76 -7.85 -18.14
CA ALA A 260 -2.33 -7.67 -16.76
C ALA A 260 -2.85 -6.35 -16.19
N ARG A 261 -2.74 -5.26 -16.96
CA ARG A 261 -3.19 -3.94 -16.56
C ARG A 261 -4.70 -3.90 -16.34
N GLU A 262 -5.49 -4.47 -17.25
CA GLU A 262 -6.95 -4.54 -17.14
C GLU A 262 -7.39 -5.30 -15.87
N ARG A 263 -6.80 -6.45 -15.61
CA ARG A 263 -7.09 -7.26 -14.42
C ARG A 263 -6.71 -6.57 -13.12
N LEU A 264 -5.58 -5.84 -13.11
CA LEU A 264 -5.12 -5.09 -11.94
C LEU A 264 -6.00 -3.87 -11.68
N VAL A 265 -6.29 -3.08 -12.72
CA VAL A 265 -7.18 -1.91 -12.62
C VAL A 265 -8.58 -2.32 -12.14
N SER A 266 -9.14 -3.42 -12.66
CA SER A 266 -10.44 -3.94 -12.23
C SER A 266 -10.45 -4.38 -10.75
N SER A 267 -9.29 -4.72 -10.18
CA SER A 267 -9.14 -5.01 -8.75
C SER A 267 -8.94 -3.76 -7.87
N GLY A 268 -9.00 -2.56 -8.44
CA GLY A 268 -8.91 -1.28 -7.72
C GLY A 268 -7.50 -0.85 -7.37
N VAL A 269 -6.49 -1.27 -8.15
CA VAL A 269 -5.09 -0.89 -7.98
C VAL A 269 -4.55 -0.15 -9.19
N GLU A 270 -3.65 0.81 -8.96
CA GLU A 270 -2.93 1.53 -10.01
C GLU A 270 -1.62 0.84 -10.33
N VAL A 271 -1.39 0.57 -11.60
CA VAL A 271 -0.12 -0.02 -12.09
C VAL A 271 0.92 1.06 -12.24
N VAL A 272 2.12 0.85 -11.67
CA VAL A 272 3.24 1.80 -11.72
C VAL A 272 4.40 1.24 -12.54
N GLY A 273 5.14 0.25 -12.05
CA GLY A 273 6.31 -0.30 -12.74
C GLY A 273 7.51 0.65 -12.72
N SER A 274 7.94 1.11 -11.53
CA SER A 274 9.07 2.03 -11.39
C SER A 274 10.44 1.36 -11.57
N SER A 275 11.48 2.17 -11.75
CA SER A 275 12.87 1.72 -11.58
C SER A 275 13.18 1.36 -10.11
N PRO A 276 14.25 0.59 -9.85
CA PRO A 276 14.71 0.30 -8.49
C PRO A 276 15.06 1.56 -7.70
N GLN A 277 15.68 2.54 -8.35
CA GLN A 277 16.11 3.81 -7.75
C GLN A 277 14.91 4.66 -7.32
N GLU A 278 13.92 4.82 -8.20
CA GLU A 278 12.67 5.55 -7.89
C GLU A 278 11.92 4.90 -6.73
N PHE A 279 11.84 3.56 -6.73
CA PHE A 279 11.18 2.86 -5.63
C PHE A 279 11.94 3.03 -4.31
N GLY A 280 13.26 2.88 -4.30
CA GLY A 280 14.06 3.11 -3.09
C GLY A 280 13.95 4.53 -2.55
N ALA A 281 13.90 5.54 -3.43
CA ALA A 281 13.67 6.93 -3.04
C ALA A 281 12.27 7.13 -2.46
N ALA A 282 11.24 6.55 -3.08
CA ALA A 282 9.86 6.63 -2.61
C ALA A 282 9.68 6.00 -1.22
N VAL A 283 10.29 4.84 -0.95
CA VAL A 283 10.27 4.19 0.38
C VAL A 283 10.88 5.10 1.44
N LYS A 284 12.05 5.69 1.20
CA LYS A 284 12.71 6.60 2.15
C LYS A 284 11.89 7.85 2.43
N LEU A 285 11.30 8.43 1.38
CA LEU A 285 10.42 9.60 1.51
C LEU A 285 9.20 9.26 2.34
N GLU A 286 8.56 8.12 2.09
CA GLU A 286 7.40 7.66 2.83
C GLU A 286 7.74 7.40 4.30
N MET A 287 8.86 6.74 4.60
CA MET A 287 9.32 6.55 5.98
C MET A 287 9.50 7.88 6.70
N THR A 288 10.11 8.87 6.06
CA THR A 288 10.30 10.22 6.65
C THR A 288 8.95 10.89 6.93
N LYS A 289 8.03 10.84 5.98
CA LYS A 289 6.66 11.38 6.13
C LYS A 289 5.93 10.72 7.29
N TRP A 290 5.90 9.38 7.32
CA TRP A 290 5.17 8.65 8.36
C TRP A 290 5.83 8.76 9.73
N ALA A 291 7.16 8.82 9.83
CA ALA A 291 7.84 9.07 11.10
C ALA A 291 7.36 10.38 11.74
N LYS A 292 7.20 11.43 10.92
CA LYS A 292 6.67 12.72 11.39
C LYS A 292 5.22 12.60 11.85
N VAL A 293 4.35 12.01 11.04
CA VAL A 293 2.92 11.85 11.36
C VAL A 293 2.71 11.00 12.62
N ILE A 294 3.42 9.88 12.72
CA ILE A 294 3.38 8.96 13.87
C ILE A 294 3.79 9.69 15.15
N LYS A 295 4.88 10.47 15.08
CA LYS A 295 5.36 11.26 16.22
C LYS A 295 4.36 12.35 16.62
N ASP A 296 3.90 13.16 15.66
CA ASP A 296 3.05 14.32 15.92
C ASP A 296 1.65 13.91 16.43
N ALA A 297 1.11 12.79 15.92
CA ALA A 297 -0.18 12.23 16.35
C ALA A 297 -0.05 11.23 17.53
N ASN A 298 1.17 11.03 18.07
CA ASN A 298 1.46 10.08 19.16
C ASN A 298 0.89 8.67 18.89
N ILE A 299 1.01 8.21 17.65
CA ILE A 299 0.54 6.88 17.23
C ILE A 299 1.50 5.83 17.80
N ARG A 300 0.97 4.86 18.53
CA ARG A 300 1.73 3.69 19.03
C ARG A 300 1.01 2.42 18.62
N ALA A 301 1.76 1.36 18.37
CA ALA A 301 1.18 0.05 18.19
C ALA A 301 0.36 -0.32 19.44
N GLU A 302 -0.82 -0.87 19.23
CA GLU A 302 -1.58 -1.47 20.32
C GLU A 302 -0.77 -2.68 20.83
N LYS A 303 -0.54 -2.77 22.13
CA LYS A 303 0.05 -3.98 22.72
C LYS A 303 -1.00 -5.09 22.58
N GLU A 304 -0.65 -6.16 21.85
CA GLU A 304 -1.46 -7.38 21.79
C GLU A 304 -1.59 -8.03 23.17
#